data_cddbd72dcf3e89bcd64960fa99c7f018
#
_entry.id   cddbd72dcf3e89bcd64960fa99c7f018
#
_cell.length_a   1.000
_cell.length_b   1.000
_cell.length_c   1.000
_cell.angle_alpha   90.00
_cell.angle_beta   90.00
_cell.angle_gamma   90.00
#
_symmetry.space_group_name_H-M   'P 1'
#
loop_
_entity.id
_entity.type
_entity.pdbx_description
1 polymer ?
#
loop_
_entity_poly.entity_id
_entity_poly.type
_entity_poly.pdbx_seq_one_letter_code
_entity_poly.pdbx_strand_id
1 'polypeptide(L)'
;MTPAEGVKRAAQALSLLWPFAVIAAVSFGRMSLLLAAGLPLFAFQAIFTLRKGIRGASLPALLISVIGTAVCGLGLLLSEASLAFWYPVFVNLALLLAFAASLFGTPVAEAVARKLSKEPLPDAGIRYCRKVTVAWCIFFIANGGVAAATVLSGNRAAWLLWNG
;
A
#
# COMPACT_ATOMS: atom_id res chain seq x y z
N MET A 1 6.13 -26.98 12.58
CA MET A 1 6.15 -25.59 12.10
C MET A 1 7.26 -25.49 11.08
N THR A 2 6.94 -25.27 9.82
CA THR A 2 7.99 -25.15 8.79
C THR A 2 8.72 -23.81 8.93
N PRO A 3 10.01 -23.71 8.58
CA PRO A 3 10.74 -22.45 8.61
C PRO A 3 10.04 -21.32 7.85
N ALA A 4 9.32 -21.66 6.77
CA ALA A 4 8.55 -20.73 5.96
C ALA A 4 7.34 -20.14 6.70
N GLU A 5 6.69 -20.90 7.59
CA GLU A 5 5.58 -20.40 8.43
C GLU A 5 6.07 -19.45 9.52
N GLY A 6 7.25 -19.71 10.08
CA GLY A 6 7.88 -18.81 11.04
C GLY A 6 8.21 -17.45 10.43
N VAL A 7 8.83 -17.44 9.25
CA VAL A 7 9.15 -16.21 8.50
C VAL A 7 7.89 -15.43 8.13
N LYS A 8 6.82 -16.11 7.71
CA LYS A 8 5.53 -15.48 7.37
C LYS A 8 4.89 -14.81 8.60
N ARG A 9 4.89 -15.46 9.74
CA ARG A 9 4.36 -14.90 11.00
C ARG A 9 5.20 -13.71 11.50
N ALA A 10 6.51 -13.80 11.41
CA ALA A 10 7.39 -12.69 11.75
C ALA A 10 7.17 -11.47 10.83
N ALA A 11 7.05 -11.69 9.52
CA ALA A 11 6.75 -10.60 8.58
C ALA A 11 5.36 -9.97 8.84
N GLN A 12 4.36 -10.77 9.22
CA GLN A 12 3.05 -10.26 9.60
C GLN A 12 3.09 -9.46 10.91
N ALA A 13 3.82 -9.92 11.92
CA ALA A 13 4.02 -9.19 13.18
C ALA A 13 4.76 -7.86 12.96
N LEU A 14 5.80 -7.85 12.12
CA LEU A 14 6.54 -6.65 11.75
C LEU A 14 5.66 -5.63 11.01
N SER A 15 4.75 -6.08 10.13
CA SER A 15 3.83 -5.18 9.45
C SER A 15 2.80 -4.55 10.38
N LEU A 16 2.42 -5.23 11.48
CA LEU A 16 1.56 -4.63 12.53
C LEU A 16 2.28 -3.57 13.36
N LEU A 17 3.61 -3.66 13.50
CA LEU A 17 4.43 -2.68 14.21
C LEU A 17 4.82 -1.48 13.35
N TRP A 18 4.62 -1.56 12.03
CA TRP A 18 5.05 -0.53 11.09
C TRP A 18 4.43 0.86 11.38
N PRO A 19 3.13 1.02 11.66
CA PRO A 19 2.55 2.33 12.01
C PRO A 19 3.23 2.95 13.24
N PHE A 20 3.52 2.15 14.26
CA PHE A 20 4.21 2.62 15.47
C PHE A 20 5.66 3.06 15.16
N ALA A 21 6.34 2.33 14.28
CA ALA A 21 7.68 2.70 13.82
C ALA A 21 7.65 4.04 13.06
N VAL A 22 6.64 4.28 12.23
CA VAL A 22 6.44 5.55 11.51
C VAL A 22 6.22 6.68 12.52
N ILE A 23 5.29 6.51 13.46
CA ILE A 23 5.01 7.52 14.51
C ILE A 23 6.29 7.85 15.29
N ALA A 24 7.03 6.85 15.73
CA ALA A 24 8.28 7.03 16.45
C ALA A 24 9.34 7.76 15.59
N ALA A 25 9.52 7.34 14.34
CA ALA A 25 10.51 7.97 13.45
C ALA A 25 10.21 9.44 13.18
N VAL A 26 8.93 9.79 12.97
CA VAL A 26 8.50 11.18 12.78
C VAL A 26 8.69 11.99 14.07
N SER A 27 8.26 11.44 15.22
CA SER A 27 8.34 12.12 16.51
C SER A 27 9.78 12.38 16.97
N PHE A 28 10.68 11.45 16.70
CA PHE A 28 12.10 11.57 17.08
C PHE A 28 12.99 12.14 15.95
N GLY A 29 12.43 12.51 14.80
CA GLY A 29 13.19 13.05 13.66
C GLY A 29 14.16 12.03 13.02
N ARG A 30 13.90 10.73 13.18
CA ARG A 30 14.77 9.64 12.69
C ARG A 30 14.22 8.96 11.43
N MET A 31 13.74 9.74 10.48
CA MET A 31 13.17 9.21 9.24
C MET A 31 14.16 8.39 8.41
N SER A 32 15.44 8.75 8.42
CA SER A 32 16.48 7.97 7.70
C SER A 32 16.58 6.54 8.21
N LEU A 33 16.41 6.30 9.52
CA LEU A 33 16.40 4.96 10.09
C LEU A 33 15.16 4.17 9.65
N LEU A 34 14.01 4.83 9.56
CA LEU A 34 12.79 4.21 9.05
C LEU A 34 12.95 3.79 7.59
N LEU A 35 13.54 4.66 6.74
CA LEU A 35 13.82 4.35 5.35
C LEU A 35 14.80 3.18 5.21
N ALA A 36 15.86 3.17 6.02
CA ALA A 36 16.85 2.10 6.04
C ALA A 36 16.26 0.74 6.46
N ALA A 37 15.34 0.73 7.44
CA ALA A 37 14.63 -0.48 7.86
C ALA A 37 13.54 -0.90 6.86
N GLY A 38 12.85 0.05 6.25
CA GLY A 38 11.78 -0.19 5.28
C GLY A 38 12.28 -0.76 3.96
N LEU A 39 13.44 -0.30 3.49
CA LEU A 39 13.99 -0.71 2.20
C LEU A 39 14.09 -2.25 2.04
N PRO A 40 14.76 -3.01 2.94
CA PRO A 40 14.84 -4.46 2.82
C PRO A 40 13.47 -5.15 2.97
N LEU A 41 12.57 -4.60 3.80
CA LEU A 41 11.24 -5.16 4.00
C LEU A 41 10.39 -5.04 2.72
N PHE A 42 10.32 -3.86 2.12
CA PHE A 42 9.54 -3.64 0.90
C PHE A 42 10.18 -4.34 -0.31
N ALA A 43 11.51 -4.34 -0.42
CA ALA A 43 12.23 -5.06 -1.47
C ALA A 43 11.98 -6.58 -1.38
N PHE A 44 12.04 -7.16 -0.18
CA PHE A 44 11.74 -8.56 0.03
C PHE A 44 10.28 -8.88 -0.36
N GLN A 45 9.32 -8.06 0.06
CA GLN A 45 7.91 -8.23 -0.31
C GLN A 45 7.70 -8.13 -1.82
N ALA A 46 8.36 -7.17 -2.49
CA ALA A 46 8.28 -7.02 -3.94
C ALA A 46 8.82 -8.26 -4.66
N ILE A 47 10.02 -8.72 -4.30
CA ILE A 47 10.64 -9.92 -4.87
C ILE A 47 9.77 -11.15 -4.64
N PHE A 48 9.27 -11.34 -3.40
CA PHE A 48 8.44 -12.49 -3.06
C PHE A 48 7.11 -12.48 -3.82
N THR A 49 6.52 -11.29 -4.01
CA THR A 49 5.27 -11.13 -4.77
C THR A 49 5.50 -11.41 -6.26
N LEU A 50 6.60 -10.93 -6.83
CA LEU A 50 6.98 -11.20 -8.22
C LEU A 50 7.26 -12.70 -8.46
N ARG A 51 7.91 -13.39 -7.53
CA ARG A 51 8.20 -14.83 -7.63
C ARG A 51 6.94 -15.71 -7.63
N LYS A 52 5.84 -15.25 -7.02
CA LYS A 52 4.54 -15.96 -7.08
C LYS A 52 3.89 -15.90 -8.46
N GLY A 53 4.44 -15.13 -9.38
CA GLY A 53 3.92 -14.87 -10.71
C GLY A 53 2.71 -13.92 -10.69
N ILE A 54 2.51 -13.25 -11.83
CA ILE A 54 1.46 -12.23 -12.01
C ILE A 54 0.05 -12.78 -11.76
N ARG A 55 -0.17 -14.08 -11.97
CA ARG A 55 -1.46 -14.75 -11.73
C ARG A 55 -1.76 -15.04 -10.25
N GLY A 56 -0.73 -15.11 -9.39
CA GLY A 56 -0.85 -15.38 -7.95
C GLY A 56 -0.68 -14.14 -7.06
N ALA A 57 -0.12 -13.07 -7.60
CA ALA A 57 0.13 -11.83 -6.88
C ALA A 57 -1.12 -10.93 -6.88
N SER A 58 -1.45 -10.31 -5.74
CA SER A 58 -2.41 -9.22 -5.76
C SER A 58 -1.72 -7.96 -6.29
N LEU A 59 -2.26 -7.36 -7.33
CA LEU A 59 -1.73 -6.11 -7.90
C LEU A 59 -1.53 -5.01 -6.84
N PRO A 60 -2.47 -4.79 -5.89
CA PRO A 60 -2.25 -3.83 -4.80
C PRO A 60 -1.00 -4.12 -3.96
N ALA A 61 -0.77 -5.37 -3.57
CA ALA A 61 0.41 -5.74 -2.78
C ALA A 61 1.71 -5.50 -3.53
N LEU A 62 1.74 -5.77 -4.83
CA LEU A 62 2.89 -5.48 -5.68
C LEU A 62 3.15 -3.97 -5.77
N LEU A 63 2.11 -3.17 -6.03
CA LEU A 63 2.23 -1.71 -6.13
C LEU A 63 2.74 -1.11 -4.81
N ILE A 64 2.16 -1.49 -3.68
CA ILE A 64 2.57 -1.00 -2.35
C ILE A 64 4.04 -1.33 -2.09
N SER A 65 4.48 -2.56 -2.37
CA SER A 65 5.85 -2.97 -2.11
C SER A 65 6.86 -2.32 -3.06
N VAL A 66 6.53 -2.14 -4.34
CA VAL A 66 7.38 -1.44 -5.32
C VAL A 66 7.51 0.04 -4.96
N ILE A 67 6.41 0.72 -4.64
CA ILE A 67 6.42 2.12 -4.22
C ILE A 67 7.21 2.30 -2.92
N GLY A 68 6.98 1.42 -1.93
CA GLY A 68 7.75 1.44 -0.68
C GLY A 68 9.25 1.29 -0.91
N THR A 69 9.65 0.35 -1.77
CA THR A 69 11.07 0.18 -2.15
C THR A 69 11.63 1.43 -2.83
N ALA A 70 10.89 2.01 -3.78
CA ALA A 70 11.32 3.20 -4.50
C ALA A 70 11.46 4.42 -3.58
N VAL A 71 10.46 4.67 -2.72
CA VAL A 71 10.49 5.78 -1.75
C VAL A 71 11.63 5.63 -0.76
N CYS A 72 11.82 4.43 -0.19
CA CYS A 72 12.92 4.18 0.74
C CYS A 72 14.28 4.30 0.04
N GLY A 73 14.44 3.70 -1.13
CA GLY A 73 15.69 3.74 -1.89
C GLY A 73 16.07 5.16 -2.33
N LEU A 74 15.14 5.89 -2.94
CA LEU A 74 15.37 7.27 -3.37
C LEU A 74 15.61 8.21 -2.19
N GLY A 75 14.83 8.06 -1.09
CA GLY A 75 15.02 8.86 0.12
C GLY A 75 16.40 8.69 0.72
N LEU A 76 16.96 7.49 0.72
CA LEU A 76 18.32 7.22 1.19
C LEU A 76 19.38 7.72 0.20
N LEU A 77 19.21 7.46 -1.10
CA LEU A 77 20.18 7.85 -2.15
C LEU A 77 20.30 9.36 -2.27
N LEU A 78 19.18 10.07 -2.18
CA LEU A 78 19.15 11.53 -2.30
C LEU A 78 19.36 12.23 -0.94
N SER A 79 19.50 11.49 0.15
CA SER A 79 19.54 12.00 1.53
C SER A 79 18.30 12.84 1.89
N GLU A 80 17.18 12.59 1.18
CA GLU A 80 15.92 13.32 1.31
C GLU A 80 14.88 12.47 2.06
N ALA A 81 15.00 12.42 3.37
CA ALA A 81 14.08 11.67 4.23
C ALA A 81 12.63 12.20 4.16
N SER A 82 12.43 13.42 3.68
CA SER A 82 11.13 14.04 3.43
C SER A 82 10.27 13.27 2.40
N LEU A 83 10.90 12.52 1.48
CA LEU A 83 10.20 11.67 0.51
C LEU A 83 9.31 10.62 1.19
N ALA A 84 9.65 10.19 2.41
CA ALA A 84 8.82 9.25 3.16
C ALA A 84 7.42 9.79 3.45
N PHE A 85 7.26 11.11 3.62
CA PHE A 85 5.95 11.72 3.84
C PHE A 85 5.02 11.61 2.62
N TRP A 86 5.58 11.48 1.41
CA TRP A 86 4.81 11.31 0.18
C TRP A 86 4.35 9.87 -0.07
N TYR A 87 4.84 8.90 0.71
CA TYR A 87 4.48 7.49 0.53
C TYR A 87 2.96 7.25 0.52
N PRO A 88 2.15 7.79 1.46
CA PRO A 88 0.70 7.60 1.42
C PRO A 88 0.05 8.17 0.15
N VAL A 89 0.56 9.30 -0.35
CA VAL A 89 0.06 9.93 -1.59
C VAL A 89 0.31 9.01 -2.79
N PHE A 90 1.54 8.50 -2.93
CA PHE A 90 1.89 7.60 -4.04
C PHE A 90 1.12 6.28 -3.98
N VAL A 91 0.91 5.72 -2.79
CA VAL A 91 0.10 4.50 -2.63
C VAL A 91 -1.35 4.75 -3.05
N ASN A 92 -1.96 5.84 -2.60
CA ASN A 92 -3.34 6.18 -2.98
C ASN A 92 -3.45 6.39 -4.49
N LEU A 93 -2.51 7.10 -5.11
CA LEU A 93 -2.49 7.31 -6.55
C LEU A 93 -2.38 6.00 -7.33
N ALA A 94 -1.47 5.12 -6.93
CA ALA A 94 -1.29 3.83 -7.60
C ALA A 94 -2.52 2.92 -7.45
N LEU A 95 -3.14 2.90 -6.27
CA LEU A 95 -4.37 2.15 -6.04
C LEU A 95 -5.53 2.75 -6.85
N LEU A 96 -5.65 4.07 -6.91
CA LEU A 96 -6.63 4.75 -7.75
C LEU A 96 -6.47 4.33 -9.22
N LEU A 97 -5.26 4.40 -9.76
CA LEU A 97 -4.99 4.02 -11.15
C LEU A 97 -5.32 2.54 -11.42
N ALA A 98 -4.94 1.64 -10.50
CA ALA A 98 -5.22 0.21 -10.62
C ALA A 98 -6.72 -0.09 -10.57
N PHE A 99 -7.46 0.52 -9.63
CA PHE A 99 -8.89 0.32 -9.49
C PHE A 99 -9.66 0.95 -10.67
N ALA A 100 -9.30 2.18 -11.07
CA ALA A 100 -9.91 2.85 -12.22
C ALA A 100 -9.67 2.08 -13.52
N ALA A 101 -8.45 1.62 -13.77
CA ALA A 101 -8.13 0.80 -14.93
C ALA A 101 -8.94 -0.50 -14.96
N SER A 102 -9.20 -1.13 -13.80
CA SER A 102 -10.00 -2.35 -13.72
C SER A 102 -11.45 -2.17 -14.15
N LEU A 103 -11.98 -0.93 -14.11
CA LEU A 103 -13.34 -0.63 -14.55
C LEU A 103 -13.54 -0.78 -16.07
N PHE A 104 -12.46 -0.78 -16.86
CA PHE A 104 -12.51 -1.07 -18.31
C PHE A 104 -12.55 -2.58 -18.63
N GLY A 105 -12.40 -3.43 -17.61
CA GLY A 105 -12.49 -4.88 -17.70
C GLY A 105 -13.23 -5.48 -16.52
N THR A 106 -12.58 -6.45 -15.82
CA THR A 106 -13.12 -7.04 -14.58
C THR A 106 -12.75 -6.15 -13.39
N PRO A 107 -13.73 -5.50 -12.72
CA PRO A 107 -13.48 -4.67 -11.55
C PRO A 107 -12.74 -5.43 -10.44
N VAL A 108 -11.85 -4.74 -9.70
CA VAL A 108 -11.05 -5.37 -8.63
C VAL A 108 -11.96 -6.06 -7.61
N ALA A 109 -13.04 -5.42 -7.18
CA ALA A 109 -13.98 -6.03 -6.22
C ALA A 109 -14.63 -7.31 -6.77
N GLU A 110 -14.95 -7.38 -8.07
CA GLU A 110 -15.45 -8.57 -8.72
C GLU A 110 -14.39 -9.68 -8.78
N ALA A 111 -13.16 -9.33 -9.15
CA ALA A 111 -12.05 -10.30 -9.19
C ALA A 111 -11.79 -10.93 -7.81
N VAL A 112 -11.92 -10.14 -6.73
CA VAL A 112 -11.81 -10.64 -5.35
C VAL A 112 -13.02 -11.49 -4.99
N ALA A 113 -14.23 -11.04 -5.27
CA ALA A 113 -15.46 -11.77 -4.97
C ALA A 113 -15.49 -13.15 -5.66
N ARG A 114 -15.09 -13.21 -6.94
CA ARG A 114 -14.98 -14.48 -7.70
C ARG A 114 -13.97 -15.47 -7.09
N LYS A 115 -12.89 -14.97 -6.47
CA LYS A 115 -11.90 -15.82 -5.78
C LYS A 115 -12.42 -16.37 -4.43
N LEU A 116 -13.31 -15.65 -3.78
CA LEU A 116 -13.87 -16.01 -2.48
C LEU A 116 -15.16 -16.81 -2.57
N SER A 117 -15.92 -16.62 -3.65
CA SER A 117 -17.17 -17.34 -3.89
C SER A 117 -16.89 -18.75 -4.42
N LYS A 118 -17.65 -19.74 -3.92
CA LYS A 118 -17.67 -21.11 -4.45
C LYS A 118 -18.58 -21.25 -5.67
N GLU A 119 -19.51 -20.31 -5.85
CA GLU A 119 -20.49 -20.28 -6.92
C GLU A 119 -20.27 -19.08 -7.85
N PRO A 120 -20.74 -19.17 -9.11
CA PRO A 120 -20.72 -18.03 -10.02
C PRO A 120 -21.48 -16.82 -9.44
N LEU A 121 -20.91 -15.62 -9.59
CA LEU A 121 -21.58 -14.41 -9.14
C LEU A 121 -22.80 -14.10 -10.02
N PRO A 122 -23.97 -13.82 -9.44
CA PRO A 122 -25.13 -13.37 -10.20
C PRO A 122 -24.89 -11.94 -10.76
N ASP A 123 -25.60 -11.57 -11.82
CA ASP A 123 -25.47 -10.26 -12.48
C ASP A 123 -25.64 -9.07 -11.50
N ALA A 124 -26.52 -9.20 -10.53
CA ALA A 124 -26.69 -8.20 -9.48
C ALA A 124 -25.43 -8.03 -8.64
N GLY A 125 -24.75 -9.14 -8.33
CA GLY A 125 -23.46 -9.16 -7.62
C GLY A 125 -22.34 -8.51 -8.43
N ILE A 126 -22.28 -8.76 -9.73
CA ILE A 126 -21.31 -8.14 -10.64
C ILE A 126 -21.52 -6.61 -10.68
N ARG A 127 -22.76 -6.15 -10.83
CA ARG A 127 -23.09 -4.71 -10.80
C ARG A 127 -22.74 -4.08 -9.46
N TYR A 128 -22.97 -4.77 -8.35
CA TYR A 128 -22.60 -4.31 -7.03
C TYR A 128 -21.08 -4.17 -6.88
N CYS A 129 -20.30 -5.17 -7.31
CA CYS A 129 -18.83 -5.13 -7.28
C CYS A 129 -18.28 -3.92 -8.08
N ARG A 130 -18.90 -3.59 -9.22
CA ARG A 130 -18.53 -2.40 -9.99
C ARG A 130 -18.74 -1.11 -9.19
N LYS A 131 -19.89 -0.96 -8.51
CA LYS A 131 -20.17 0.20 -7.63
C LYS A 131 -19.16 0.28 -6.49
N VAL A 132 -18.82 -0.86 -5.87
CA VAL A 132 -17.79 -0.93 -4.81
C VAL A 132 -16.43 -0.47 -5.34
N THR A 133 -16.03 -0.90 -6.55
CA THR A 133 -14.77 -0.45 -7.16
C THR A 133 -14.75 1.06 -7.40
N VAL A 134 -15.88 1.64 -7.86
CA VAL A 134 -16.00 3.10 -8.01
C VAL A 134 -15.92 3.82 -6.66
N ALA A 135 -16.57 3.31 -5.63
CA ALA A 135 -16.50 3.87 -4.28
C ALA A 135 -15.05 3.89 -3.74
N TRP A 136 -14.28 2.83 -4.00
CA TRP A 136 -12.85 2.81 -3.67
C TRP A 136 -12.05 3.86 -4.45
N CYS A 137 -12.34 4.09 -5.73
CA CYS A 137 -11.69 5.16 -6.49
C CYS A 137 -11.95 6.54 -5.86
N ILE A 138 -13.19 6.81 -5.46
CA ILE A 138 -13.56 8.06 -4.75
C ILE A 138 -12.80 8.16 -3.42
N PHE A 139 -12.74 7.07 -2.67
CA PHE A 139 -11.98 7.02 -1.42
C PHE A 139 -10.50 7.35 -1.63
N PHE A 140 -9.83 6.74 -2.63
CA PHE A 140 -8.41 7.01 -2.90
C PHE A 140 -8.16 8.46 -3.33
N ILE A 141 -9.09 9.08 -4.07
CA ILE A 141 -9.00 10.52 -4.40
C ILE A 141 -9.06 11.35 -3.13
N ALA A 142 -10.07 11.13 -2.29
CA ALA A 142 -10.27 11.89 -1.06
C ALA A 142 -9.10 11.69 -0.08
N ASN A 143 -8.77 10.44 0.21
CA ASN A 143 -7.71 10.08 1.15
C ASN A 143 -6.33 10.55 0.68
N GLY A 144 -6.01 10.33 -0.60
CA GLY A 144 -4.76 10.81 -1.20
C GLY A 144 -4.67 12.34 -1.26
N GLY A 145 -5.80 13.01 -1.50
CA GLY A 145 -5.88 14.47 -1.48
C GLY A 145 -5.61 15.06 -0.10
N VAL A 146 -6.19 14.48 0.96
CA VAL A 146 -5.92 14.89 2.34
C VAL A 146 -4.46 14.58 2.71
N ALA A 147 -3.95 13.40 2.35
CA ALA A 147 -2.55 13.05 2.57
C ALA A 147 -1.61 14.08 1.92
N ALA A 148 -1.86 14.45 0.66
CA ALA A 148 -1.07 15.48 -0.04
C ALA A 148 -1.16 16.85 0.65
N ALA A 149 -2.36 17.25 1.08
CA ALA A 149 -2.54 18.52 1.80
C ALA A 149 -1.76 18.55 3.11
N THR A 150 -1.71 17.43 3.86
CA THR A 150 -0.90 17.36 5.10
C THR A 150 0.60 17.45 4.82
N VAL A 151 1.10 16.89 3.72
CA VAL A 151 2.50 17.06 3.31
C VAL A 151 2.81 18.49 2.92
N LEU A 152 1.97 19.09 2.07
CA LEU A 152 2.17 20.47 1.56
C LEU A 152 2.07 21.52 2.66
N SER A 153 1.25 21.28 3.69
CA SER A 153 1.14 22.19 4.84
C SER A 153 2.39 22.18 5.74
N GLY A 154 3.28 21.20 5.60
CA GLY A 154 4.44 21.01 6.47
C GLY A 154 4.08 20.66 7.93
N ASN A 155 2.80 20.49 8.25
CA ASN A 155 2.33 20.19 9.60
C ASN A 155 2.48 18.70 9.91
N ARG A 156 3.56 18.36 10.63
CA ARG A 156 3.87 16.98 11.00
C ARG A 156 2.80 16.35 11.90
N ALA A 157 2.16 17.13 12.77
CA ALA A 157 1.09 16.62 13.65
C ALA A 157 -0.16 16.25 12.83
N ALA A 158 -0.57 17.10 11.89
CA ALA A 158 -1.66 16.81 10.98
C ALA A 158 -1.35 15.57 10.10
N TRP A 159 -0.10 15.47 9.63
CA TRP A 159 0.33 14.30 8.85
C TRP A 159 0.24 13.00 9.66
N LEU A 160 0.74 13.00 10.91
CA LEU A 160 0.67 11.85 11.81
C LEU A 160 -0.77 11.47 12.16
N LEU A 161 -1.62 12.46 12.41
CA LEU A 161 -3.04 12.20 12.73
C LEU A 161 -3.77 11.51 11.58
N TRP A 162 -3.42 11.82 10.34
CA TRP A 162 -4.12 11.29 9.16
C TRP A 162 -3.47 10.02 8.60
N ASN A 163 -2.15 9.92 8.61
CA ASN A 163 -1.40 8.86 7.92
C ASN A 163 -0.65 7.92 8.89
N GLY A 164 -0.63 8.22 10.19
CA GLY A 164 0.08 7.47 11.23
C GLY A 164 -0.68 6.28 11.82
#